data_64f7a21c5dc7aa7ff8693df19afebc10
#
_entry.id   64f7a21c5dc7aa7ff8693df19afebc10
#
_cell.length_a   1.000
_cell.length_b   1.000
_cell.length_c   1.000
_cell.angle_alpha   90.00
_cell.angle_beta   90.00
_cell.angle_gamma   90.00
#
_symmetry.space_group_name_H-M   'P 1'
#
loop_
_entity.id
_entity.type
_entity.pdbx_description
1 polymer ?
#
loop_
_entity_poly.entity_id
_entity_poly.type
_entity_poly.pdbx_seq_one_letter_code
_entity_poly.pdbx_strand_id
1 'polypeptide(L)'
;MKKMLWTAACALAMQGLVAAEHLEDKTAKAAEKVSDKPEIFLLGDSIRMGYCQDVKNELKDVADVRWPKENCANSQNTLIHLSWWKGIVSKPAVIQFNCGHWDVSRWDGDDEPITSLEEYGRNIRLIIRRLRRDYPGATVVFATTTTMNPNGTCGKNKRTTEDIRRYNAKAVEVARAEKVPVNDLFAFVEKWPSSDYADYAHFSKEANKRLGRHVAEFLKGQLKK
;
A
#
# COMPACT_ATOMS: atom_id res chain seq x y z
N MET A 1 2.23 58.95 33.90
CA MET A 1 2.62 57.54 33.80
C MET A 1 1.46 56.54 34.06
N LYS A 2 0.20 56.80 33.59
CA LYS A 2 -0.94 55.86 33.79
C LYS A 2 -1.68 55.47 32.51
N LYS A 3 -1.19 55.87 31.32
CA LYS A 3 -1.85 55.55 30.02
C LYS A 3 -1.22 54.42 29.20
N MET A 4 -0.10 53.82 29.65
CA MET A 4 0.61 52.75 28.91
C MET A 4 0.31 51.33 29.35
N LEU A 5 -0.44 51.12 30.43
CA LEU A 5 -0.76 49.77 30.96
C LEU A 5 -2.06 49.15 30.42
N TRP A 6 -2.91 49.92 29.74
CA TRP A 6 -4.19 49.40 29.22
C TRP A 6 -4.10 48.80 27.80
N THR A 7 -3.12 49.21 27.01
CA THR A 7 -2.94 48.68 25.63
C THR A 7 -2.33 47.29 25.58
N ALA A 8 -1.51 46.93 26.58
CA ALA A 8 -0.87 45.58 26.60
C ALA A 8 -1.85 44.47 27.02
N ALA A 9 -2.80 44.76 27.92
CA ALA A 9 -3.78 43.78 28.39
C ALA A 9 -4.81 43.42 27.32
N CYS A 10 -5.23 44.36 26.47
CA CYS A 10 -6.17 44.11 25.37
C CYS A 10 -5.51 43.28 24.22
N ALA A 11 -4.22 43.50 23.95
CA ALA A 11 -3.50 42.77 22.90
C ALA A 11 -3.30 41.29 23.28
N LEU A 12 -3.01 40.97 24.55
CA LEU A 12 -2.91 39.61 24.99
C LEU A 12 -4.25 38.85 25.01
N ALA A 13 -5.35 39.53 25.33
CA ALA A 13 -6.68 38.92 25.32
C ALA A 13 -7.15 38.58 23.89
N MET A 14 -6.86 39.43 22.91
CA MET A 14 -7.20 39.16 21.50
C MET A 14 -6.35 38.03 20.90
N GLN A 15 -5.09 37.93 21.26
CA GLN A 15 -4.23 36.81 20.79
C GLN A 15 -4.67 35.46 21.38
N GLY A 16 -5.19 35.44 22.60
CA GLY A 16 -5.74 34.25 23.23
C GLY A 16 -7.03 33.76 22.56
N LEU A 17 -7.93 34.67 22.16
CA LEU A 17 -9.17 34.31 21.46
C LEU A 17 -8.91 33.76 20.05
N VAL A 18 -8.02 34.40 19.28
CA VAL A 18 -7.68 33.94 17.92
C VAL A 18 -6.96 32.56 17.96
N ALA A 19 -6.16 32.29 18.99
CA ALA A 19 -5.52 31.02 19.17
C ALA A 19 -6.52 29.90 19.56
N ALA A 20 -7.53 30.21 20.37
CA ALA A 20 -8.58 29.28 20.76
C ALA A 20 -9.51 28.94 19.59
N GLU A 21 -9.94 29.91 18.80
CA GLU A 21 -10.75 29.69 17.59
C GLU A 21 -9.96 28.86 16.53
N HIS A 22 -8.64 29.05 16.42
CA HIS A 22 -7.79 28.27 15.50
C HIS A 22 -7.52 26.84 15.98
N LEU A 23 -7.58 26.56 17.29
CA LEU A 23 -7.54 25.21 17.86
C LEU A 23 -8.89 24.49 17.69
N GLU A 24 -10.02 25.18 17.88
CA GLU A 24 -11.34 24.57 17.70
C GLU A 24 -11.61 24.23 16.23
N ASP A 25 -11.17 25.05 15.27
CA ASP A 25 -11.30 24.73 13.84
C ASP A 25 -10.42 23.53 13.39
N LYS A 26 -9.28 23.31 14.04
CA LYS A 26 -8.45 22.11 13.81
C LYS A 26 -9.04 20.84 14.41
N THR A 27 -9.73 20.94 15.54
CA THR A 27 -10.40 19.79 16.17
C THR A 27 -11.74 19.46 15.50
N ALA A 28 -12.46 20.44 14.96
CA ALA A 28 -13.70 20.22 14.21
C ALA A 28 -13.47 19.51 12.85
N LYS A 29 -12.28 19.64 12.24
CA LYS A 29 -11.91 18.91 11.02
C LYS A 29 -11.55 17.44 11.24
N ALA A 30 -11.43 16.98 12.48
CA ALA A 30 -10.97 15.62 12.82
C ALA A 30 -12.10 14.61 13.08
N ALA A 31 -13.35 15.00 13.02
CA ALA A 31 -14.48 14.07 13.11
C ALA A 31 -14.92 13.60 11.73
N GLU A 32 -14.00 12.97 10.96
CA GLU A 32 -14.40 12.15 9.83
C GLU A 32 -15.25 10.99 10.39
N LYS A 33 -16.51 10.92 9.98
CA LYS A 33 -17.49 9.95 10.45
C LYS A 33 -16.87 8.56 10.34
N VAL A 34 -16.55 7.93 11.47
CA VAL A 34 -16.02 6.57 11.50
C VAL A 34 -17.01 5.69 10.75
N SER A 35 -16.59 5.11 9.66
CA SER A 35 -17.42 4.22 8.85
C SER A 35 -17.67 2.94 9.65
N ASP A 36 -18.90 2.49 9.77
CA ASP A 36 -19.25 1.19 10.39
C ASP A 36 -18.83 0.00 9.51
N LYS A 37 -18.28 0.27 8.31
CA LYS A 37 -17.81 -0.75 7.37
C LYS A 37 -16.46 -1.31 7.80
N PRO A 38 -16.20 -2.61 7.55
CA PRO A 38 -14.88 -3.18 7.79
C PRO A 38 -13.79 -2.45 6.98
N GLU A 39 -12.66 -2.17 7.60
CA GLU A 39 -11.52 -1.55 6.93
C GLU A 39 -10.73 -2.59 6.13
N ILE A 40 -10.29 -2.21 4.93
CA ILE A 40 -9.30 -2.94 4.13
C ILE A 40 -8.07 -2.07 3.96
N PHE A 41 -6.90 -2.62 4.27
CA PHE A 41 -5.64 -1.93 4.14
C PHE A 41 -4.81 -2.47 2.98
N LEU A 42 -4.48 -1.62 2.00
CA LEU A 42 -3.69 -1.97 0.83
C LEU A 42 -2.27 -1.40 0.95
N LEU A 43 -1.28 -2.27 1.05
CA LEU A 43 0.14 -1.93 1.02
C LEU A 43 0.76 -2.42 -0.29
N GLY A 44 1.66 -1.65 -0.89
CA GLY A 44 2.34 -2.08 -2.10
C GLY A 44 3.00 -0.95 -2.89
N ASP A 45 3.65 -1.35 -3.94
CA ASP A 45 4.41 -0.48 -4.85
C ASP A 45 3.52 0.31 -5.82
N SER A 46 4.11 0.80 -6.91
CA SER A 46 3.40 1.58 -7.93
C SER A 46 2.28 0.80 -8.64
N ILE A 47 2.33 -0.53 -8.66
CA ILE A 47 1.23 -1.34 -9.21
C ILE A 47 -0.01 -1.20 -8.33
N ARG A 48 0.15 -1.30 -6.98
CA ARG A 48 -0.94 -1.03 -6.04
C ARG A 48 -1.46 0.40 -6.21
N MET A 49 -0.59 1.38 -6.40
CA MET A 49 -1.02 2.77 -6.63
C MET A 49 -1.89 2.91 -7.88
N GLY A 50 -1.63 2.10 -8.91
CA GLY A 50 -2.41 2.10 -10.15
C GLY A 50 -3.86 1.64 -9.97
N TYR A 51 -4.12 0.64 -9.12
CA TYR A 51 -5.44 0.04 -8.98
C TYR A 51 -6.19 0.37 -7.67
N CYS A 52 -5.54 0.95 -6.66
CA CYS A 52 -6.13 1.10 -5.33
C CYS A 52 -7.43 1.93 -5.31
N GLN A 53 -7.54 2.96 -6.14
CA GLN A 53 -8.75 3.75 -6.25
C GLN A 53 -9.90 2.95 -6.89
N ASP A 54 -9.60 2.09 -7.86
CA ASP A 54 -10.61 1.23 -8.47
C ASP A 54 -11.11 0.19 -7.46
N VAL A 55 -10.23 -0.40 -6.65
CA VAL A 55 -10.62 -1.28 -5.52
C VAL A 55 -11.57 -0.56 -4.55
N LYS A 56 -11.24 0.69 -4.18
CA LYS A 56 -12.09 1.50 -3.30
C LYS A 56 -13.47 1.74 -3.90
N ASN A 57 -13.53 2.06 -5.20
CA ASN A 57 -14.79 2.30 -5.90
C ASN A 57 -15.66 1.03 -5.96
N GLU A 58 -15.06 -0.13 -6.26
CA GLU A 58 -15.76 -1.42 -6.32
C GLU A 58 -16.28 -1.87 -4.95
N LEU A 59 -15.57 -1.54 -3.87
CA LEU A 59 -15.94 -1.95 -2.51
C LEU A 59 -16.64 -0.86 -1.69
N LYS A 60 -16.96 0.28 -2.29
CA LYS A 60 -17.51 1.46 -1.59
C LYS A 60 -18.71 1.17 -0.67
N ASP A 61 -19.55 0.20 -1.04
CA ASP A 61 -20.76 -0.14 -0.30
C ASP A 61 -20.52 -1.20 0.79
N VAL A 62 -19.37 -1.91 0.77
CA VAL A 62 -19.10 -3.06 1.65
C VAL A 62 -17.89 -2.91 2.55
N ALA A 63 -16.94 -2.03 2.22
CA ALA A 63 -15.72 -1.83 3.00
C ALA A 63 -15.16 -0.39 2.84
N ASP A 64 -14.40 0.06 3.84
CA ASP A 64 -13.58 1.26 3.76
C ASP A 64 -12.16 0.88 3.37
N VAL A 65 -11.76 1.21 2.13
CA VAL A 65 -10.46 0.85 1.58
C VAL A 65 -9.49 2.00 1.75
N ARG A 66 -8.35 1.74 2.43
CA ARG A 66 -7.31 2.73 2.75
C ARG A 66 -5.93 2.23 2.37
N TRP A 67 -5.00 3.15 2.13
CA TRP A 67 -3.62 2.88 1.75
C TRP A 67 -2.69 4.05 2.06
N PRO A 68 -1.36 3.83 2.19
CA PRO A 68 -0.38 4.91 2.21
C PRO A 68 -0.40 5.67 0.88
N LYS A 69 -0.29 7.00 0.93
CA LYS A 69 -0.23 7.83 -0.29
C LYS A 69 1.03 7.55 -1.10
N GLU A 70 2.12 7.23 -0.42
CA GLU A 70 3.41 6.93 -1.01
C GLU A 70 3.51 5.51 -1.59
N ASN A 71 4.50 5.31 -2.44
CA ASN A 71 4.93 4.02 -2.95
C ASN A 71 5.66 3.25 -1.84
N CYS A 72 5.21 2.02 -1.53
CA CYS A 72 5.86 1.19 -0.49
C CYS A 72 7.19 0.59 -0.95
N ALA A 73 7.56 0.74 -2.22
CA ALA A 73 8.83 0.31 -2.83
C ALA A 73 9.14 -1.19 -2.60
N ASN A 74 10.38 -1.52 -2.20
CA ASN A 74 10.82 -2.88 -1.95
C ASN A 74 10.37 -3.42 -0.58
N SER A 75 10.63 -4.69 -0.34
CA SER A 75 10.24 -5.38 0.90
C SER A 75 10.93 -4.81 2.14
N GLN A 76 12.17 -4.33 2.04
CA GLN A 76 12.88 -3.70 3.14
C GLN A 76 12.27 -2.34 3.52
N ASN A 77 11.96 -1.51 2.51
CA ASN A 77 11.28 -0.24 2.72
C ASN A 77 9.91 -0.44 3.36
N THR A 78 9.15 -1.42 2.87
CA THR A 78 7.86 -1.81 3.49
C THR A 78 8.05 -2.15 4.96
N LEU A 79 9.01 -2.99 5.33
CA LEU A 79 9.31 -3.34 6.73
C LEU A 79 9.61 -2.13 7.60
N ILE A 80 10.41 -1.19 7.13
CA ILE A 80 10.79 0.01 7.89
C ILE A 80 9.57 0.88 8.16
N HIS A 81 8.71 1.06 7.16
CA HIS A 81 7.61 2.02 7.21
C HIS A 81 6.30 1.47 7.78
N LEU A 82 6.18 0.16 8.08
CA LEU A 82 4.95 -0.39 8.68
C LEU A 82 4.49 0.36 9.93
N SER A 83 5.43 0.80 10.77
CA SER A 83 5.11 1.57 11.98
C SER A 83 4.55 2.96 11.68
N TRP A 84 4.99 3.61 10.59
CA TRP A 84 4.53 4.93 10.18
C TRP A 84 3.14 4.88 9.56
N TRP A 85 2.80 3.78 8.88
CA TRP A 85 1.51 3.58 8.25
C TRP A 85 0.44 3.06 9.22
N LYS A 86 0.81 2.72 10.44
CA LYS A 86 -0.09 2.12 11.44
C LYS A 86 -1.31 2.99 11.76
N GLY A 87 -1.19 4.32 11.68
CA GLY A 87 -2.28 5.26 11.93
C GLY A 87 -3.28 5.45 10.77
N ILE A 88 -3.04 4.83 9.60
CA ILE A 88 -3.93 4.98 8.43
C ILE A 88 -5.23 4.19 8.60
N VAL A 89 -5.17 3.07 9.30
CA VAL A 89 -6.30 2.21 9.66
C VAL A 89 -6.30 1.94 11.15
N SER A 90 -7.46 1.66 11.72
CA SER A 90 -7.59 1.38 13.14
C SER A 90 -7.70 -0.11 13.45
N LYS A 91 -8.60 -0.80 12.75
CA LYS A 91 -8.89 -2.23 12.94
C LYS A 91 -9.23 -2.88 11.59
N PRO A 92 -8.26 -3.03 10.69
CA PRO A 92 -8.53 -3.61 9.39
C PRO A 92 -8.98 -5.06 9.52
N ALA A 93 -10.05 -5.42 8.81
CA ALA A 93 -10.50 -6.80 8.69
C ALA A 93 -9.60 -7.59 7.73
N VAL A 94 -9.10 -6.92 6.67
CA VAL A 94 -8.21 -7.52 5.67
C VAL A 94 -7.05 -6.56 5.37
N ILE A 95 -5.85 -7.11 5.26
CA ILE A 95 -4.65 -6.37 4.84
C ILE A 95 -4.05 -7.10 3.65
N GLN A 96 -4.06 -6.50 2.47
CA GLN A 96 -3.31 -7.03 1.33
C GLN A 96 -2.01 -6.26 1.17
N PHE A 97 -0.90 -6.99 0.96
CA PHE A 97 0.38 -6.37 0.62
C PHE A 97 1.04 -7.06 -0.57
N ASN A 98 1.80 -6.29 -1.36
CA ASN A 98 2.71 -6.80 -2.38
C ASN A 98 4.08 -6.12 -2.28
N CYS A 99 5.11 -6.84 -2.64
CA CYS A 99 6.48 -6.40 -2.86
C CYS A 99 7.07 -7.25 -3.99
N GLY A 100 8.05 -6.73 -4.70
CA GLY A 100 8.78 -7.52 -5.68
C GLY A 100 9.37 -6.73 -6.82
N HIS A 101 8.61 -5.86 -7.50
CA HIS A 101 9.13 -5.08 -8.63
C HIS A 101 10.40 -4.29 -8.28
N TRP A 102 10.48 -3.74 -7.09
CA TRP A 102 11.65 -3.01 -6.62
C TRP A 102 12.72 -3.94 -6.07
N ASP A 103 12.32 -5.06 -5.48
CA ASP A 103 13.25 -6.06 -4.94
C ASP A 103 14.13 -6.68 -6.03
N VAL A 104 13.53 -7.03 -7.18
CA VAL A 104 14.23 -7.66 -8.31
C VAL A 104 15.00 -6.67 -9.19
N SER A 105 14.87 -5.36 -8.96
CA SER A 105 15.51 -4.34 -9.79
C SER A 105 17.02 -4.33 -9.63
N ARG A 106 17.73 -4.18 -10.77
CA ARG A 106 19.17 -3.88 -10.84
C ARG A 106 19.34 -2.46 -11.34
N TRP A 107 20.07 -1.63 -10.63
CA TRP A 107 20.20 -0.22 -10.96
C TRP A 107 21.56 0.10 -11.59
N ASP A 108 21.53 0.98 -12.58
CA ASP A 108 22.73 1.60 -13.19
C ASP A 108 23.86 0.63 -13.58
N GLY A 109 23.52 -0.62 -13.90
CA GLY A 109 24.47 -1.63 -14.32
C GLY A 109 24.88 -2.64 -13.25
N ASP A 110 24.25 -2.56 -12.07
CA ASP A 110 24.46 -3.61 -11.06
C ASP A 110 24.12 -5.00 -11.63
N ASP A 111 24.95 -5.98 -11.33
CA ASP A 111 24.73 -7.39 -11.71
C ASP A 111 23.71 -8.06 -10.79
N GLU A 112 23.56 -7.56 -9.57
CA GLU A 112 22.70 -8.13 -8.55
C GLU A 112 21.44 -7.29 -8.32
N PRO A 113 20.30 -7.93 -7.93
CA PRO A 113 19.10 -7.21 -7.56
C PRO A 113 19.28 -6.46 -6.23
N ILE A 114 18.51 -5.38 -6.02
CA ILE A 114 18.52 -4.60 -4.77
C ILE A 114 18.35 -5.49 -3.54
N THR A 115 17.47 -6.49 -3.63
CA THR A 115 17.19 -7.42 -2.53
C THR A 115 17.49 -8.84 -3.02
N SER A 116 18.39 -9.56 -2.37
CA SER A 116 18.64 -10.97 -2.70
C SER A 116 17.36 -11.80 -2.49
N LEU A 117 17.26 -12.93 -3.19
CA LEU A 117 16.09 -13.81 -3.10
C LEU A 117 15.87 -14.33 -1.67
N GLU A 118 16.95 -14.57 -0.93
CA GLU A 118 16.91 -15.03 0.45
C GLU A 118 16.40 -13.94 1.40
N GLU A 119 16.95 -12.74 1.28
CA GLU A 119 16.50 -11.58 2.06
C GLU A 119 15.05 -11.23 1.75
N TYR A 120 14.65 -11.29 0.48
CA TYR A 120 13.26 -11.10 0.08
C TYR A 120 12.33 -12.06 0.81
N GLY A 121 12.62 -13.37 0.79
CA GLY A 121 11.82 -14.37 1.52
C GLY A 121 11.77 -14.10 3.02
N ARG A 122 12.91 -13.70 3.63
CA ARG A 122 12.96 -13.28 5.03
C ARG A 122 12.10 -12.05 5.30
N ASN A 123 12.16 -11.04 4.44
CA ASN A 123 11.40 -9.81 4.58
C ASN A 123 9.89 -10.06 4.46
N ILE A 124 9.43 -10.86 3.48
CA ILE A 124 8.02 -11.27 3.36
C ILE A 124 7.52 -11.91 4.64
N ARG A 125 8.28 -12.84 5.23
CA ARG A 125 7.93 -13.46 6.50
C ARG A 125 7.81 -12.45 7.64
N LEU A 126 8.74 -11.53 7.74
CA LEU A 126 8.74 -10.49 8.78
C LEU A 126 7.58 -9.52 8.60
N ILE A 127 7.23 -9.13 7.36
CA ILE A 127 6.06 -8.30 7.06
C ILE A 127 4.79 -8.99 7.56
N ILE A 128 4.58 -10.25 7.20
CA ILE A 128 3.41 -11.03 7.63
C ILE A 128 3.29 -11.05 9.16
N ARG A 129 4.39 -11.38 9.84
CA ARG A 129 4.40 -11.48 11.31
C ARG A 129 4.16 -10.15 12.00
N ARG A 130 4.71 -9.04 11.47
CA ARG A 130 4.47 -7.70 12.00
C ARG A 130 3.02 -7.27 11.79
N LEU A 131 2.46 -7.48 10.60
CA LEU A 131 1.06 -7.16 10.33
C LEU A 131 0.11 -7.91 11.26
N ARG A 132 0.34 -9.19 11.50
CA ARG A 132 -0.46 -9.98 12.46
C ARG A 132 -0.32 -9.52 13.90
N ARG A 133 0.90 -9.14 14.31
CA ARG A 133 1.14 -8.61 15.65
C ARG A 133 0.45 -7.25 15.84
N ASP A 134 0.57 -6.37 14.84
CA ASP A 134 0.10 -5.00 14.94
C ASP A 134 -1.42 -4.87 14.71
N TYR A 135 -2.02 -5.85 14.02
CA TYR A 135 -3.46 -5.93 13.73
C TYR A 135 -4.00 -7.35 14.03
N PRO A 136 -4.10 -7.70 15.32
CA PRO A 136 -4.62 -9.01 15.70
C PRO A 136 -6.08 -9.17 15.21
N GLY A 137 -6.36 -10.28 14.54
CA GLY A 137 -7.67 -10.56 13.93
C GLY A 137 -7.81 -10.14 12.46
N ALA A 138 -6.86 -9.38 11.89
CA ALA A 138 -6.86 -9.10 10.46
C ALA A 138 -6.46 -10.33 9.63
N THR A 139 -7.18 -10.56 8.54
CA THR A 139 -6.72 -11.50 7.50
C THR A 139 -5.61 -10.84 6.67
N VAL A 140 -4.37 -11.30 6.84
CA VAL A 140 -3.25 -10.86 5.99
C VAL A 140 -3.27 -11.65 4.69
N VAL A 141 -3.16 -10.95 3.55
CA VAL A 141 -3.12 -11.49 2.18
C VAL A 141 -1.83 -11.05 1.51
N PHE A 142 -1.11 -11.97 0.87
CA PHE A 142 -0.02 -11.64 -0.03
C PHE A 142 -0.53 -11.59 -1.47
N ALA A 143 -0.24 -10.50 -2.19
CA ALA A 143 -0.49 -10.42 -3.63
C ALA A 143 0.81 -10.61 -4.40
N THR A 144 0.84 -11.52 -5.38
CA THR A 144 2.02 -11.74 -6.21
C THR A 144 2.34 -10.51 -7.07
N THR A 145 3.62 -10.30 -7.34
CA THR A 145 4.11 -9.24 -8.23
C THR A 145 3.70 -9.55 -9.67
N THR A 146 3.18 -8.54 -10.38
CA THR A 146 2.73 -8.66 -11.78
C THR A 146 3.89 -8.82 -12.77
N THR A 147 3.61 -9.25 -13.99
CA THR A 147 4.61 -9.41 -15.07
C THR A 147 5.12 -8.07 -15.58
N MET A 148 6.26 -8.11 -16.29
CA MET A 148 6.73 -7.02 -17.14
C MET A 148 5.95 -6.98 -18.45
N ASN A 149 5.86 -5.80 -19.08
CA ASN A 149 5.37 -5.66 -20.44
C ASN A 149 6.24 -6.51 -21.40
N PRO A 150 5.66 -7.45 -22.17
CA PRO A 150 6.43 -8.34 -23.05
C PRO A 150 7.24 -7.60 -24.11
N ASN A 151 6.82 -6.40 -24.52
CA ASN A 151 7.50 -5.56 -25.50
C ASN A 151 8.14 -4.30 -24.87
N GLY A 152 8.14 -4.20 -23.54
CA GLY A 152 8.68 -3.04 -22.82
C GLY A 152 10.18 -3.18 -22.58
N THR A 153 10.88 -2.06 -22.64
CA THR A 153 12.29 -1.98 -22.27
C THR A 153 12.46 -1.24 -20.94
N CYS A 154 13.09 -1.90 -19.96
CA CYS A 154 13.51 -1.24 -18.75
C CYS A 154 14.64 -0.26 -19.06
N GLY A 155 14.60 0.93 -18.44
CA GLY A 155 15.71 1.87 -18.48
C GLY A 155 16.84 1.43 -17.54
N LYS A 156 17.21 2.30 -16.59
CA LYS A 156 18.30 2.08 -15.64
C LYS A 156 18.07 1.00 -14.59
N ASN A 157 16.82 0.65 -14.31
CA ASN A 157 16.42 -0.30 -13.27
C ASN A 157 15.97 -1.64 -13.88
N LYS A 158 16.90 -2.35 -14.48
CA LYS A 158 16.65 -3.62 -15.18
C LYS A 158 15.98 -4.67 -14.28
N ARG A 159 14.97 -5.34 -14.82
CA ARG A 159 14.28 -6.47 -14.21
C ARG A 159 13.59 -7.28 -15.31
N THR A 160 13.34 -8.56 -15.05
CA THR A 160 12.73 -9.46 -16.02
C THR A 160 11.49 -10.14 -15.42
N THR A 161 10.58 -10.61 -16.28
CA THR A 161 9.44 -11.45 -15.85
C THR A 161 9.94 -12.73 -15.19
N GLU A 162 11.08 -13.27 -15.61
CA GLU A 162 11.66 -14.48 -15.00
C GLU A 162 12.18 -14.23 -13.58
N ASP A 163 12.86 -13.10 -13.33
CA ASP A 163 13.22 -12.70 -11.97
C ASP A 163 11.96 -12.59 -11.09
N ILE A 164 10.91 -11.92 -11.59
CA ILE A 164 9.65 -11.78 -10.88
C ILE A 164 9.04 -13.16 -10.57
N ARG A 165 9.05 -14.10 -11.51
CA ARG A 165 8.56 -15.46 -11.31
C ARG A 165 9.30 -16.17 -10.17
N ARG A 166 10.63 -16.07 -10.13
CA ARG A 166 11.46 -16.64 -9.06
C ARG A 166 11.15 -16.03 -7.69
N TYR A 167 10.98 -14.70 -7.61
CA TYR A 167 10.65 -14.00 -6.38
C TYR A 167 9.24 -14.32 -5.92
N ASN A 168 8.27 -14.37 -6.83
CA ASN A 168 6.91 -14.81 -6.52
C ASN A 168 6.90 -16.24 -5.97
N ALA A 169 7.66 -17.17 -6.56
CA ALA A 169 7.75 -18.54 -6.06
C ALA A 169 8.26 -18.57 -4.61
N LYS A 170 9.30 -17.80 -4.28
CA LYS A 170 9.82 -17.65 -2.90
C LYS A 170 8.79 -17.04 -1.96
N ALA A 171 8.11 -15.99 -2.37
CA ALA A 171 7.09 -15.34 -1.53
C ALA A 171 5.88 -16.25 -1.29
N VAL A 172 5.43 -17.00 -2.31
CA VAL A 172 4.34 -17.98 -2.19
C VAL A 172 4.73 -19.13 -1.26
N GLU A 173 5.97 -19.62 -1.33
CA GLU A 173 6.52 -20.62 -0.37
C GLU A 173 6.36 -20.10 1.07
N VAL A 174 6.81 -18.87 1.32
CA VAL A 174 6.72 -18.23 2.64
C VAL A 174 5.26 -18.01 3.06
N ALA A 175 4.41 -17.49 2.16
CA ALA A 175 2.99 -17.26 2.44
C ALA A 175 2.27 -18.55 2.82
N ARG A 176 2.54 -19.65 2.13
CA ARG A 176 2.01 -20.99 2.46
C ARG A 176 2.48 -21.48 3.82
N ALA A 177 3.78 -21.35 4.12
CA ALA A 177 4.34 -21.74 5.42
C ALA A 177 3.72 -20.93 6.57
N GLU A 178 3.43 -19.63 6.34
CA GLU A 178 2.76 -18.76 7.30
C GLU A 178 1.22 -18.85 7.22
N LYS A 179 0.64 -19.72 6.39
CA LYS A 179 -0.82 -19.90 6.20
C LYS A 179 -1.52 -18.57 5.84
N VAL A 180 -0.94 -17.86 4.89
CA VAL A 180 -1.45 -16.58 4.35
C VAL A 180 -2.10 -16.85 3.00
N PRO A 181 -3.35 -16.40 2.75
CA PRO A 181 -3.97 -16.44 1.44
C PRO A 181 -3.12 -15.68 0.41
N VAL A 182 -3.07 -16.20 -0.81
CA VAL A 182 -2.35 -15.59 -1.93
C VAL A 182 -3.34 -15.11 -2.99
N ASN A 183 -3.31 -13.82 -3.31
CA ASN A 183 -3.97 -13.25 -4.47
C ASN A 183 -2.98 -13.27 -5.64
N ASP A 184 -3.15 -14.21 -6.57
CA ASP A 184 -2.19 -14.42 -7.65
C ASP A 184 -2.39 -13.46 -8.81
N LEU A 185 -1.91 -12.22 -8.62
CA LEU A 185 -1.97 -11.18 -9.66
C LEU A 185 -1.04 -11.50 -10.84
N PHE A 186 0.05 -12.24 -10.61
CA PHE A 186 0.95 -12.67 -11.68
C PHE A 186 0.20 -13.52 -12.70
N ALA A 187 -0.44 -14.59 -12.25
CA ALA A 187 -1.21 -15.47 -13.12
C ALA A 187 -2.37 -14.73 -13.82
N PHE A 188 -3.01 -13.78 -13.12
CA PHE A 188 -4.12 -13.00 -13.68
C PHE A 188 -3.68 -12.15 -14.87
N VAL A 189 -2.48 -11.54 -14.83
CA VAL A 189 -2.00 -10.64 -15.89
C VAL A 189 -1.01 -11.30 -16.86
N GLU A 190 -0.57 -12.53 -16.63
CA GLU A 190 0.53 -13.17 -17.38
C GLU A 190 0.31 -13.20 -18.91
N LYS A 191 -0.94 -13.29 -19.32
CA LYS A 191 -1.31 -13.35 -20.75
C LYS A 191 -1.82 -12.02 -21.31
N TRP A 192 -1.67 -10.93 -20.56
CA TRP A 192 -2.13 -9.63 -21.03
C TRP A 192 -1.22 -9.10 -22.16
N PRO A 193 -1.81 -8.56 -23.23
CA PRO A 193 -1.04 -8.01 -24.34
C PRO A 193 -0.32 -6.73 -23.94
N SER A 194 0.73 -6.38 -24.69
CA SER A 194 1.51 -5.15 -24.47
C SER A 194 0.68 -3.87 -24.48
N SER A 195 -0.46 -3.85 -25.21
CA SER A 195 -1.40 -2.74 -25.22
C SER A 195 -2.09 -2.46 -23.88
N ASP A 196 -2.06 -3.41 -22.95
CA ASP A 196 -2.57 -3.23 -21.59
C ASP A 196 -1.59 -2.49 -20.69
N TYR A 197 -0.36 -2.28 -21.11
CA TYR A 197 0.68 -1.59 -20.36
C TYR A 197 0.81 -0.13 -20.82
N ALA A 198 1.08 0.77 -19.87
CA ALA A 198 1.43 2.16 -20.11
C ALA A 198 2.93 2.35 -20.38
N ASP A 199 3.76 1.47 -19.79
CA ASP A 199 5.20 1.45 -19.96
C ASP A 199 5.75 0.01 -19.81
N TYR A 200 7.00 -0.14 -19.35
CA TYR A 200 7.65 -1.45 -19.20
C TYR A 200 7.07 -2.33 -18.06
N ALA A 201 6.29 -1.75 -17.13
CA ALA A 201 5.77 -2.47 -15.96
C ALA A 201 4.36 -2.02 -15.53
N HIS A 202 4.01 -0.74 -15.73
CA HIS A 202 2.75 -0.20 -15.29
C HIS A 202 1.65 -0.43 -16.32
N PHE A 203 0.43 -0.58 -15.83
CA PHE A 203 -0.73 -0.84 -16.65
C PHE A 203 -1.40 0.44 -17.13
N SER A 204 -2.07 0.34 -18.29
CA SER A 204 -2.96 1.39 -18.79
C SER A 204 -4.12 1.62 -17.80
N LYS A 205 -4.82 2.75 -17.94
CA LYS A 205 -5.97 3.08 -17.08
C LYS A 205 -7.06 1.99 -17.11
N GLU A 206 -7.37 1.46 -18.28
CA GLU A 206 -8.40 0.42 -18.42
C GLU A 206 -7.93 -0.94 -17.87
N ALA A 207 -6.66 -1.26 -18.01
CA ALA A 207 -6.07 -2.46 -17.43
C ALA A 207 -6.03 -2.36 -15.89
N ASN A 208 -5.71 -1.19 -15.33
CA ASN A 208 -5.78 -0.95 -13.87
C ASN A 208 -7.21 -1.14 -13.33
N LYS A 209 -8.25 -0.70 -14.04
CA LYS A 209 -9.65 -0.96 -13.63
C LYS A 209 -9.97 -2.46 -13.59
N ARG A 210 -9.49 -3.23 -14.59
CA ARG A 210 -9.69 -4.70 -14.58
C ARG A 210 -8.96 -5.35 -13.41
N LEU A 211 -7.72 -4.93 -13.15
CA LEU A 211 -6.92 -5.40 -12.02
C LEU A 211 -7.58 -5.04 -10.69
N GLY A 212 -8.07 -3.80 -10.56
CA GLY A 212 -8.78 -3.32 -9.37
C GLY A 212 -10.05 -4.13 -9.07
N ARG A 213 -10.86 -4.46 -10.08
CA ARG A 213 -12.03 -5.34 -9.92
C ARG A 213 -11.64 -6.74 -9.46
N HIS A 214 -10.62 -7.35 -10.06
CA HIS A 214 -10.11 -8.64 -9.64
C HIS A 214 -9.65 -8.63 -8.17
N VAL A 215 -8.88 -7.62 -7.77
CA VAL A 215 -8.43 -7.44 -6.38
C VAL A 215 -9.62 -7.24 -5.45
N ALA A 216 -10.59 -6.41 -5.81
CA ALA A 216 -11.79 -6.14 -5.01
C ALA A 216 -12.61 -7.42 -4.78
N GLU A 217 -12.83 -8.22 -5.81
CA GLU A 217 -13.56 -9.49 -5.72
C GLU A 217 -12.86 -10.47 -4.78
N PHE A 218 -11.53 -10.63 -4.93
CA PHE A 218 -10.74 -11.48 -4.05
C PHE A 218 -10.85 -11.02 -2.58
N LEU A 219 -10.67 -9.71 -2.31
CA LEU A 219 -10.73 -9.17 -0.95
C LEU A 219 -12.11 -9.24 -0.33
N LYS A 220 -13.17 -9.05 -1.11
CA LYS A 220 -14.56 -9.26 -0.68
C LYS A 220 -14.80 -10.69 -0.19
N GLY A 221 -14.16 -11.67 -0.84
CA GLY A 221 -14.17 -13.07 -0.41
C GLY A 221 -13.45 -13.30 0.94
N GLN A 222 -12.49 -12.47 1.30
CA GLN A 222 -11.77 -12.55 2.58
C GLN A 222 -12.55 -11.90 3.74
N LEU A 223 -13.42 -10.94 3.48
CA LEU A 223 -14.27 -10.32 4.52
C LEU A 223 -15.33 -11.29 5.09
N LYS A 224 -15.65 -12.37 4.39
CA LYS A 224 -16.70 -13.33 4.76
C LYS A 224 -16.18 -14.52 5.56
N LYS A 225 -14.88 -14.57 5.83
CA LYS A 225 -14.24 -15.65 6.60
C LYS A 225 -13.99 -15.22 8.04
#